data_4a4f0d9188c4c06af44a1cbe11e6dc43
#
_entry.id   4a4f0d9188c4c06af44a1cbe11e6dc43
#
_cell.length_a   1.000
_cell.length_b   1.000
_cell.length_c   1.000
_cell.angle_alpha   90.00
_cell.angle_beta   90.00
_cell.angle_gamma   90.00
#
_symmetry.space_group_name_H-M   'P 1'
#
loop_
_entity.id
_entity.type
_entity.pdbx_description
1 polymer ?
#
loop_
_entity_poly.entity_id
_entity_poly.type
_entity_poly.pdbx_seq_one_letter_code
_entity_poly.pdbx_strand_id
1 'polypeptide(L)'
;MISDRMNKIVRMEEEGKAYDLCGRVIGAAMKVHSTFGVGFLESVYQNALIWELRKGGVKAEAEWPISVYYDRQVVGAFTADVLVNESLIVDLKVAQLIAKIHEVQLVNYLVATGLDEGLLLNFGAERLEFKKKFRLRKQEQVSF
;
A
#
# COMPACT_ATOMS: atom_id res chain seq x y z
N MET A 1 19.20 -14.44 -27.28
CA MET A 1 18.21 -15.17 -26.45
C MET A 1 18.69 -15.22 -25.00
N ILE A 2 17.88 -14.75 -24.09
CA ILE A 2 18.21 -14.76 -22.66
C ILE A 2 18.03 -16.19 -22.12
N SER A 3 19.07 -16.72 -21.44
CA SER A 3 18.99 -18.06 -20.85
C SER A 3 18.01 -18.10 -19.68
N ASP A 4 17.48 -19.29 -19.35
CA ASP A 4 16.59 -19.49 -18.20
C ASP A 4 17.23 -19.02 -16.90
N ARG A 5 18.55 -19.17 -16.77
CA ARG A 5 19.32 -18.71 -15.63
C ARG A 5 19.28 -17.18 -15.50
N MET A 6 19.43 -16.46 -16.61
CA MET A 6 19.35 -15.00 -16.64
C MET A 6 17.94 -14.50 -16.30
N ASN A 7 16.91 -15.15 -16.84
CA ASN A 7 15.53 -14.84 -16.55
C ASN A 7 15.22 -15.02 -15.06
N LYS A 8 15.77 -16.07 -14.45
CA LYS A 8 15.62 -16.32 -13.02
C LYS A 8 16.29 -15.24 -12.17
N ILE A 9 17.50 -14.82 -12.56
CA ILE A 9 18.25 -13.75 -11.87
C ILE A 9 17.49 -12.43 -11.95
N VAL A 10 17.02 -12.05 -13.14
CA VAL A 10 16.24 -10.82 -13.33
C VAL A 10 14.96 -10.84 -12.46
N ARG A 11 14.27 -11.98 -12.44
CA ARG A 11 13.06 -12.14 -11.62
C ARG A 11 13.35 -12.01 -10.13
N MET A 12 14.43 -12.58 -9.65
CA MET A 12 14.86 -12.49 -8.26
C MET A 12 15.20 -11.04 -7.87
N GLU A 13 15.85 -10.29 -8.78
CA GLU A 13 16.15 -8.89 -8.55
C GLU A 13 14.89 -8.04 -8.48
N GLU A 14 13.90 -8.30 -9.32
CA GLU A 14 12.61 -7.62 -9.32
C GLU A 14 11.84 -7.92 -8.03
N GLU A 15 11.80 -9.17 -7.61
CA GLU A 15 11.17 -9.58 -6.35
C GLU A 15 11.86 -8.93 -5.15
N GLY A 16 13.19 -8.86 -5.16
CA GLY A 16 13.98 -8.19 -4.14
C GLY A 16 13.68 -6.70 -4.05
N LYS A 17 13.52 -6.02 -5.20
CA LYS A 17 13.16 -4.60 -5.26
C LYS A 17 11.75 -4.36 -4.71
N ALA A 18 10.77 -5.20 -5.06
CA ALA A 18 9.40 -5.10 -4.59
C ALA A 18 9.32 -5.30 -3.07
N TYR A 19 10.05 -6.29 -2.55
CA TYR A 19 10.15 -6.54 -1.13
C TYR A 19 10.79 -5.36 -0.39
N ASP A 20 11.87 -4.81 -0.94
CA ASP A 20 12.57 -3.66 -0.37
C ASP A 20 11.68 -2.41 -0.34
N LEU A 21 10.84 -2.20 -1.35
CA LEU A 21 9.92 -1.06 -1.39
C LEU A 21 8.98 -1.05 -0.19
N CYS A 22 8.35 -2.18 0.10
CA CYS A 22 7.46 -2.30 1.26
C CYS A 22 8.21 -2.06 2.57
N GLY A 23 9.41 -2.62 2.69
CA GLY A 23 10.28 -2.41 3.85
C GLY A 23 10.68 -0.94 4.01
N ARG A 24 10.96 -0.24 2.92
CA ARG A 24 11.27 1.18 2.94
C ARG A 24 10.09 2.02 3.42
N VAL A 25 8.88 1.71 2.97
CA VAL A 25 7.67 2.40 3.41
C VAL A 25 7.43 2.17 4.91
N ILE A 26 7.55 0.93 5.37
CA ILE A 26 7.40 0.60 6.79
C ILE A 26 8.44 1.33 7.62
N GLY A 27 9.70 1.36 7.19
CA GLY A 27 10.77 2.09 7.87
C GLY A 27 10.49 3.58 7.98
N ALA A 28 10.03 4.21 6.90
CA ALA A 28 9.64 5.61 6.90
C ALA A 28 8.46 5.86 7.84
N ALA A 29 7.46 4.97 7.84
CA ALA A 29 6.30 5.06 8.73
C ALA A 29 6.70 4.91 10.20
N MET A 30 7.61 4.02 10.51
CA MET A 30 8.15 3.86 11.87
C MET A 30 8.82 5.14 12.36
N LYS A 31 9.59 5.78 11.51
CA LYS A 31 10.25 7.05 11.82
C LYS A 31 9.23 8.15 12.10
N VAL A 32 8.20 8.25 11.27
CA VAL A 32 7.11 9.23 11.45
C VAL A 32 6.38 8.95 12.76
N HIS A 33 6.01 7.71 13.02
CA HIS A 33 5.32 7.33 14.23
C HIS A 33 6.14 7.60 15.50
N SER A 34 7.44 7.31 15.45
CA SER A 34 8.36 7.59 16.56
C SER A 34 8.48 9.09 16.84
N THR A 35 8.37 9.92 15.82
CA THR A 35 8.47 11.37 15.96
C THR A 35 7.21 11.97 16.56
N PHE A 36 6.03 11.56 16.05
CA PHE A 36 4.76 12.19 16.44
C PHE A 36 4.00 11.45 17.54
N GLY A 37 4.20 10.15 17.69
CA GLY A 37 3.36 9.33 18.56
C GLY A 37 1.94 9.25 18.05
N VAL A 38 0.99 9.02 18.95
CA VAL A 38 -0.44 8.95 18.65
C VAL A 38 -1.10 10.32 18.86
N GLY A 39 -2.28 10.52 18.26
CA GLY A 39 -3.15 11.67 18.59
C GLY A 39 -3.27 12.73 17.52
N PHE A 40 -2.45 12.70 16.48
CA PHE A 40 -2.61 13.63 15.37
C PHE A 40 -3.65 13.16 14.38
N LEU A 41 -4.11 14.07 13.53
CA LEU A 41 -4.99 13.74 12.42
C LEU A 41 -4.25 12.91 11.38
N GLU A 42 -4.98 12.08 10.66
CA GLU A 42 -4.45 11.20 9.62
C GLU A 42 -3.59 11.96 8.60
N SER A 43 -4.01 13.17 8.22
CA SER A 43 -3.27 14.00 7.25
C SER A 43 -1.86 14.36 7.69
N VAL A 44 -1.61 14.49 8.99
CA VAL A 44 -0.26 14.77 9.51
C VAL A 44 0.68 13.60 9.21
N TYR A 45 0.22 12.40 9.50
CA TYR A 45 1.02 11.18 9.24
C TYR A 45 1.20 10.96 7.74
N GLN A 46 0.16 11.19 6.95
CA GLN A 46 0.21 11.06 5.49
C GLN A 46 1.26 12.01 4.89
N ASN A 47 1.20 13.28 5.25
CA ASN A 47 2.13 14.28 4.73
C ASN A 47 3.57 14.00 5.15
N ALA A 48 3.77 13.59 6.40
CA ALA A 48 5.11 13.25 6.90
C ALA A 48 5.66 11.99 6.21
N LEU A 49 4.83 10.98 6.01
CA LEU A 49 5.22 9.76 5.30
C LEU A 49 5.65 10.06 3.87
N ILE A 50 4.85 10.85 3.15
CA ILE A 50 5.16 11.26 1.77
C ILE A 50 6.48 12.01 1.72
N TRP A 51 6.70 12.93 2.64
CA TRP A 51 7.96 13.68 2.74
C TRP A 51 9.16 12.75 2.95
N GLU A 52 9.07 11.82 3.91
CA GLU A 52 10.15 10.87 4.18
C GLU A 52 10.45 9.98 2.96
N LEU A 53 9.41 9.52 2.26
CA LEU A 53 9.59 8.70 1.06
C LEU A 53 10.25 9.48 -0.07
N ARG A 54 9.78 10.69 -0.35
CA ARG A 54 10.33 11.54 -1.41
C ARG A 54 11.77 11.95 -1.10
N LYS A 55 12.06 12.26 0.14
CA LYS A 55 13.42 12.59 0.59
C LYS A 55 14.39 11.43 0.35
N GLY A 56 13.90 10.19 0.48
CA GLY A 56 14.66 8.98 0.19
C GLY A 56 14.67 8.57 -1.28
N GLY A 57 14.15 9.40 -2.19
CA GLY A 57 14.14 9.11 -3.63
C GLY A 57 13.01 8.19 -4.09
N VAL A 58 12.01 7.97 -3.27
CA VAL A 58 10.86 7.13 -3.59
C VAL A 58 9.71 8.01 -4.10
N LYS A 59 9.13 7.66 -5.24
CA LYS A 59 7.98 8.37 -5.78
C LYS A 59 6.76 8.05 -4.93
N ALA A 60 6.13 9.07 -4.37
CA ALA A 60 4.94 8.94 -3.55
C ALA A 60 3.91 10.00 -3.95
N GLU A 61 2.70 9.57 -4.27
CA GLU A 61 1.60 10.42 -4.71
C GLU A 61 0.46 10.35 -3.70
N ALA A 62 0.01 11.52 -3.23
CA ALA A 62 -1.10 11.61 -2.29
C ALA A 62 -2.44 11.53 -3.01
N GLU A 63 -3.44 10.96 -2.31
CA GLU A 63 -4.84 11.00 -2.76
C GLU A 63 -5.02 10.49 -4.20
N TRP A 64 -4.48 9.31 -4.48
CA TRP A 64 -4.53 8.73 -5.82
C TRP A 64 -5.93 8.17 -6.10
N PRO A 65 -6.59 8.63 -7.19
CA PRO A 65 -7.98 8.27 -7.44
C PRO A 65 -8.15 6.82 -7.90
N ILE A 66 -9.20 6.18 -7.38
CA ILE A 66 -9.59 4.81 -7.73
C ILE A 66 -11.04 4.85 -8.21
N SER A 67 -11.29 4.34 -9.41
CA SER A 67 -12.65 4.19 -9.94
C SER A 67 -13.07 2.72 -9.89
N VAL A 68 -14.29 2.48 -9.46
CA VAL A 68 -14.90 1.15 -9.46
C VAL A 68 -15.94 1.11 -10.56
N TYR A 69 -15.84 0.11 -11.43
CA TYR A 69 -16.72 -0.04 -12.59
C TYR A 69 -17.66 -1.23 -12.40
N TYR A 70 -18.87 -1.05 -12.84
CA TYR A 70 -19.85 -2.12 -12.99
C TYR A 70 -20.53 -1.94 -14.35
N ASP A 71 -20.48 -2.98 -15.17
CA ASP A 71 -21.05 -2.92 -16.52
C ASP A 71 -20.58 -1.68 -17.30
N ARG A 72 -19.25 -1.40 -17.23
CA ARG A 72 -18.58 -0.25 -17.87
C ARG A 72 -19.01 1.11 -17.35
N GLN A 73 -19.78 1.14 -16.27
CA GLN A 73 -20.21 2.40 -15.65
C GLN A 73 -19.42 2.61 -14.35
N VAL A 74 -19.02 3.83 -14.08
CA VAL A 74 -18.41 4.16 -12.80
C VAL A 74 -19.49 4.15 -11.73
N VAL A 75 -19.38 3.24 -10.79
CA VAL A 75 -20.34 3.10 -9.69
C VAL A 75 -19.77 3.52 -8.34
N GLY A 76 -18.47 3.78 -8.28
CA GLY A 76 -17.83 4.26 -7.07
C GLY A 76 -16.52 4.96 -7.41
N ALA A 77 -16.18 5.94 -6.58
CA ALA A 77 -14.92 6.67 -6.67
C ALA A 77 -14.33 6.77 -5.28
N PHE A 78 -13.07 6.34 -5.15
CA PHE A 78 -12.33 6.34 -3.91
C PHE A 78 -10.96 6.94 -4.14
N THR A 79 -10.20 7.16 -3.05
CA THR A 79 -8.80 7.57 -3.14
C THR A 79 -7.94 6.66 -2.27
N ALA A 80 -6.78 6.28 -2.80
CA ALA A 80 -5.73 5.68 -1.98
C ALA A 80 -4.97 6.82 -1.30
N ASP A 81 -4.65 6.66 -0.02
CA ASP A 81 -3.96 7.72 0.72
C ASP A 81 -2.59 8.03 0.11
N VAL A 82 -1.84 7.00 -0.28
CA VAL A 82 -0.56 7.15 -0.95
C VAL A 82 -0.40 6.04 -2.00
N LEU A 83 0.05 6.41 -3.19
CA LEU A 83 0.53 5.46 -4.19
C LEU A 83 2.04 5.59 -4.28
N VAL A 84 2.75 4.48 -4.07
CA VAL A 84 4.21 4.45 -4.03
C VAL A 84 4.74 3.73 -5.27
N ASN A 85 5.63 4.41 -6.00
CA ASN A 85 6.27 3.91 -7.23
C ASN A 85 5.28 3.32 -8.24
N GLU A 86 4.06 3.88 -8.31
CA GLU A 86 3.01 3.42 -9.24
C GLU A 86 2.62 1.94 -9.07
N SER A 87 3.02 1.31 -7.97
CA SER A 87 2.86 -0.14 -7.78
C SER A 87 2.29 -0.56 -6.43
N LEU A 88 2.49 0.24 -5.38
CA LEU A 88 2.08 -0.11 -4.03
C LEU A 88 1.05 0.89 -3.51
N ILE A 89 -0.14 0.41 -3.19
CA ILE A 89 -1.16 1.22 -2.51
C ILE A 89 -0.87 1.18 -1.02
N VAL A 90 -0.75 2.36 -0.40
CA VAL A 90 -0.60 2.50 1.05
C VAL A 90 -1.82 3.21 1.59
N ASP A 91 -2.50 2.57 2.51
CA ASP A 91 -3.68 3.12 3.16
C ASP A 91 -3.38 3.35 4.64
N LEU A 92 -3.72 4.55 5.12
CA LEU A 92 -3.43 4.96 6.49
C LEU A 92 -4.67 4.94 7.35
N LYS A 93 -4.50 4.52 8.59
CA LYS A 93 -5.55 4.57 9.61
C LYS A 93 -5.01 5.21 10.88
N VAL A 94 -5.90 5.79 11.66
CA VAL A 94 -5.63 6.32 13.00
C VAL A 94 -6.66 5.71 13.92
N ALA A 95 -6.47 4.45 14.30
CA ALA A 95 -7.42 3.67 15.09
C ALA A 95 -6.68 2.94 16.21
N GLN A 96 -7.39 2.42 17.20
CA GLN A 96 -6.76 1.64 18.26
C GLN A 96 -6.14 0.35 17.73
N LEU A 97 -6.79 -0.24 16.73
CA LEU A 97 -6.28 -1.43 16.04
C LEU A 97 -6.82 -1.48 14.61
N ILE A 98 -6.13 -2.24 13.76
CA ILE A 98 -6.59 -2.51 12.41
C ILE A 98 -7.77 -3.48 12.47
N ALA A 99 -8.93 -3.06 11.94
CA ALA A 99 -10.11 -3.90 11.86
C ALA A 99 -10.12 -4.70 10.56
N LYS A 100 -10.81 -5.85 10.58
CA LYS A 100 -10.95 -6.72 9.41
C LYS A 100 -11.50 -5.99 8.19
N ILE A 101 -12.45 -5.07 8.40
CA ILE A 101 -13.04 -4.30 7.29
C ILE A 101 -12.01 -3.43 6.59
N HIS A 102 -11.01 -2.92 7.28
CA HIS A 102 -9.92 -2.15 6.68
C HIS A 102 -9.09 -3.00 5.72
N GLU A 103 -8.83 -4.25 6.10
CA GLU A 103 -8.08 -5.19 5.28
C GLU A 103 -8.87 -5.56 4.02
N VAL A 104 -10.17 -5.84 4.17
CA VAL A 104 -11.07 -6.14 3.05
C VAL A 104 -11.13 -4.97 2.07
N GLN A 105 -11.25 -3.75 2.58
CA GLN A 105 -11.32 -2.54 1.77
C GLN A 105 -10.05 -2.39 0.92
N LEU A 106 -8.87 -2.59 1.50
CA LEU A 106 -7.62 -2.48 0.77
C LEU A 106 -7.52 -3.54 -0.33
N VAL A 107 -7.90 -4.79 -0.05
CA VAL A 107 -7.93 -5.84 -1.07
C VAL A 107 -8.88 -5.48 -2.21
N ASN A 108 -10.04 -4.91 -1.91
CA ASN A 108 -10.99 -4.44 -2.92
C ASN A 108 -10.39 -3.33 -3.79
N TYR A 109 -9.62 -2.42 -3.22
CA TYR A 109 -8.89 -1.40 -3.98
C TYR A 109 -7.86 -2.02 -4.93
N LEU A 110 -7.17 -3.07 -4.48
CA LEU A 110 -6.23 -3.79 -5.34
C LEU A 110 -6.96 -4.46 -6.51
N VAL A 111 -8.11 -5.06 -6.26
CA VAL A 111 -8.93 -5.65 -7.33
C VAL A 111 -9.38 -4.57 -8.32
N ALA A 112 -9.85 -3.43 -7.83
CA ALA A 112 -10.35 -2.34 -8.67
C ALA A 112 -9.25 -1.73 -9.54
N THR A 113 -8.02 -1.65 -9.03
CA THR A 113 -6.89 -1.01 -9.73
C THR A 113 -6.04 -1.96 -10.55
N GLY A 114 -6.10 -3.26 -10.27
CA GLY A 114 -5.24 -4.26 -10.88
C GLY A 114 -3.82 -4.28 -10.31
N LEU A 115 -3.55 -3.50 -9.26
CA LEU A 115 -2.26 -3.53 -8.58
C LEU A 115 -2.16 -4.75 -7.68
N ASP A 116 -0.94 -5.26 -7.50
CA ASP A 116 -0.73 -6.56 -6.84
C ASP A 116 -0.60 -6.45 -5.33
N GLU A 117 -0.05 -5.36 -4.82
CA GLU A 117 0.28 -5.23 -3.40
C GLU A 117 -0.26 -3.96 -2.78
N GLY A 118 -0.68 -4.10 -1.52
CA GLY A 118 -1.10 -3.00 -0.68
C GLY A 118 -0.52 -3.12 0.72
N LEU A 119 -0.38 -1.99 1.37
CA LEU A 119 0.12 -1.89 2.73
C LEU A 119 -0.85 -1.04 3.54
N LEU A 120 -1.32 -1.60 4.63
CA LEU A 120 -2.17 -0.91 5.59
C LEU A 120 -1.31 -0.49 6.78
N LEU A 121 -1.31 0.80 7.08
CA LEU A 121 -0.55 1.38 8.20
C LEU A 121 -1.51 1.99 9.21
N ASN A 122 -1.32 1.68 10.48
CA ASN A 122 -2.10 2.29 11.54
C ASN A 122 -1.19 3.06 12.51
N PHE A 123 -1.37 4.37 12.53
CA PHE A 123 -0.62 5.30 13.38
C PHE A 123 -1.32 5.58 14.71
N GLY A 124 -2.53 5.04 14.91
CA GLY A 124 -3.32 5.28 16.12
C GLY A 124 -3.03 4.32 17.27
N ALA A 125 -2.27 3.26 17.02
CA ALA A 125 -1.83 2.34 18.06
C ALA A 125 -0.52 2.80 18.67
N GLU A 126 -0.25 2.38 19.91
CA GLU A 126 0.99 2.74 20.62
C GLU A 126 2.24 2.35 19.83
N ARG A 127 2.19 1.18 19.19
CA ARG A 127 3.19 0.75 18.21
C ARG A 127 2.57 0.81 16.83
N LEU A 128 3.34 1.21 15.84
CA LEU A 128 2.86 1.18 14.46
C LEU A 128 2.40 -0.25 14.11
N GLU A 129 1.14 -0.38 13.73
CA GLU A 129 0.64 -1.62 13.16
C GLU A 129 0.73 -1.54 11.64
N PHE A 130 1.04 -2.65 11.00
CA PHE A 130 1.00 -2.72 9.55
C PHE A 130 0.57 -4.11 9.10
N LYS A 131 -0.10 -4.16 7.95
CA LYS A 131 -0.47 -5.42 7.31
C LYS A 131 -0.27 -5.30 5.81
N LYS A 132 0.41 -6.29 5.24
CA LYS A 132 0.54 -6.43 3.80
C LYS A 132 -0.67 -7.17 3.26
N LYS A 133 -1.19 -6.70 2.14
CA LYS A 133 -2.28 -7.36 1.45
C LYS A 133 -1.90 -7.55 -0.01
N PHE A 134 -2.43 -8.62 -0.59
CA PHE A 134 -2.19 -8.96 -1.99
C PHE A 134 -3.51 -9.02 -2.73
N ARG A 135 -3.47 -8.68 -4.02
CA ARG A 135 -4.66 -8.78 -4.85
C ARG A 135 -5.08 -10.24 -4.97
N LEU A 136 -6.38 -10.50 -4.74
CA LEU A 136 -6.94 -11.83 -4.92
C LEU A 136 -6.93 -12.19 -6.41
N ARG A 137 -6.47 -13.39 -6.72
CA ARG A 137 -6.56 -13.93 -8.07
C ARG A 137 -8.02 -14.26 -8.39
N LYS A 138 -8.39 -14.17 -9.66
CA LYS A 138 -9.76 -14.45 -10.11
C LYS A 138 -10.27 -15.81 -9.63
N GLN A 139 -9.39 -16.83 -9.60
CA GLN A 139 -9.71 -18.17 -9.11
C GLN A 139 -10.01 -18.20 -7.60
N GLU A 140 -9.34 -17.38 -6.82
CA GLU A 140 -9.55 -17.27 -5.38
C GLU A 140 -10.86 -16.53 -5.07
N GLN A 141 -11.29 -15.65 -5.95
CA GLN A 141 -12.53 -14.90 -5.79
C GLN A 141 -13.77 -15.77 -5.99
N VAL A 142 -13.68 -16.86 -6.75
CA VAL A 142 -14.80 -17.75 -7.07
C VAL A 142 -14.80 -19.07 -6.29
N SER A 143 -13.80 -19.33 -5.47
CA SER A 143 -13.76 -20.54 -4.64
C SER A 143 -14.43 -20.30 -3.29
N PHE A 144 -15.58 -20.90 -3.10
CA PHE A 144 -16.35 -20.80 -1.88
C PHE A 144 -16.47 -22.15 -1.22
#